data_166954f7e528de32157e44853101614a
#
_entry.id   166954f7e528de32157e44853101614a
#
_cell.length_a   1.000
_cell.length_b   1.000
_cell.length_c   1.000
_cell.angle_alpha   90.00
_cell.angle_beta   90.00
_cell.angle_gamma   90.00
#
_symmetry.space_group_name_H-M   'P 1'
#
loop_
_entity.id
_entity.type
_entity.pdbx_description
1 polymer ?
#
loop_
_entity_poly.entity_id
_entity_poly.type
_entity_poly.pdbx_seq_one_letter_code
_entity_poly.pdbx_strand_id
1 'polypeptide(L)'
;MNNSRYVLALDPSGAYKEGSGTTGWCLYDIEKQKILKIGSLYAGDYSCQFHYWDAHIDLIDSMEGYHPDVVIEDYLLYGDRAEAQVNSRLETPQLLGIIKYEVWKRGLFIYIQTAAQVKTRWNNNILIHKNVIQKEGLNHTIAGTKVSDHILDSVRHAIHYSTYNSKYKRR
;
A
#
# COMPACT_ATOMS: atom_id res chain seq x y z
N MET A 1 -11.40 14.39 -12.90
CA MET A 1 -10.22 13.57 -12.61
C MET A 1 -9.43 14.32 -11.55
N ASN A 2 -9.38 13.82 -10.32
CA ASN A 2 -8.64 14.47 -9.25
C ASN A 2 -7.13 14.39 -9.54
N ASN A 3 -6.49 15.54 -9.55
CA ASN A 3 -5.02 15.65 -9.54
C ASN A 3 -4.60 15.89 -8.10
N SER A 4 -4.69 14.88 -7.25
CA SER A 4 -4.28 15.04 -5.88
C SER A 4 -2.77 15.25 -5.77
N ARG A 5 -2.38 16.13 -4.87
CA ARG A 5 -0.99 16.29 -4.45
C ARG A 5 -0.50 15.10 -3.63
N TYR A 6 -1.42 14.39 -3.01
CA TYR A 6 -1.10 13.31 -2.09
C TYR A 6 -1.50 11.95 -2.65
N VAL A 7 -0.76 10.93 -2.29
CA VAL A 7 -1.10 9.54 -2.58
C VAL A 7 -1.04 8.71 -1.30
N LEU A 8 -2.11 7.92 -1.07
CA LEU A 8 -2.14 6.85 -0.08
C LEU A 8 -1.91 5.53 -0.81
N ALA A 9 -0.76 4.93 -0.60
CA ALA A 9 -0.42 3.64 -1.19
C ALA A 9 -0.58 2.52 -0.15
N LEU A 10 -1.17 1.41 -0.59
CA LEU A 10 -1.44 0.22 0.22
C LEU A 10 -0.85 -1.02 -0.45
N ASP A 11 -0.22 -1.88 0.34
CA ASP A 11 0.13 -3.26 0.01
C ASP A 11 -0.74 -4.20 0.86
N PRO A 12 -1.98 -4.52 0.40
CA PRO A 12 -2.97 -5.20 1.22
C PRO A 12 -2.72 -6.71 1.30
N SER A 13 -2.84 -7.27 2.50
CA SER A 13 -2.92 -8.70 2.73
C SER A 13 -4.17 -9.06 3.52
N GLY A 14 -5.06 -9.84 2.91
CA GLY A 14 -6.33 -10.26 3.51
C GLY A 14 -6.25 -11.51 4.37
N ALA A 15 -5.09 -12.12 4.57
CA ALA A 15 -4.90 -13.41 5.26
C ALA A 15 -5.29 -13.33 6.76
N TYR A 16 -6.56 -13.06 7.03
CA TYR A 16 -7.11 -12.92 8.39
C TYR A 16 -7.18 -14.25 9.13
N LYS A 17 -7.68 -15.30 8.48
CA LYS A 17 -7.89 -16.60 9.12
C LYS A 17 -6.61 -17.22 9.67
N GLU A 18 -5.49 -16.96 9.00
CA GLU A 18 -4.17 -17.43 9.45
C GLU A 18 -3.54 -16.50 10.48
N GLY A 19 -4.18 -15.35 10.78
CA GLY A 19 -3.65 -14.31 11.67
C GLY A 19 -2.36 -13.66 11.17
N SER A 20 -1.99 -13.89 9.91
CA SER A 20 -0.71 -13.45 9.33
C SER A 20 -0.84 -12.25 8.39
N GLY A 21 -2.07 -11.84 8.04
CA GLY A 21 -2.30 -10.71 7.15
C GLY A 21 -1.69 -9.43 7.68
N THR A 22 -0.88 -8.79 6.86
CA THR A 22 -0.28 -7.50 7.18
C THR A 22 -0.42 -6.58 5.98
N THR A 23 -1.14 -5.48 6.15
CA THR A 23 -1.22 -4.42 5.15
C THR A 23 -0.23 -3.32 5.49
N GLY A 24 0.74 -3.08 4.63
CA GLY A 24 1.60 -1.90 4.70
C GLY A 24 0.94 -0.71 4.02
N TRP A 25 1.16 0.50 4.54
CA TRP A 25 0.65 1.71 3.92
C TRP A 25 1.62 2.89 4.03
N CYS A 26 1.50 3.80 3.06
CA CYS A 26 2.33 4.99 2.95
C CYS A 26 1.50 6.17 2.44
N LEU A 27 1.49 7.29 3.18
CA LEU A 27 1.02 8.58 2.69
C LEU A 27 2.22 9.39 2.18
N TYR A 28 2.17 9.80 0.93
CA TYR A 28 3.28 10.46 0.22
C TYR A 28 2.85 11.79 -0.40
N ASP A 29 3.67 12.83 -0.22
CA ASP A 29 3.51 14.14 -0.87
C ASP A 29 4.25 14.13 -2.22
N ILE A 30 3.51 14.17 -3.31
CA ILE A 30 4.03 14.13 -4.68
C ILE A 30 4.85 15.38 -5.00
N GLU A 31 4.41 16.55 -4.53
CA GLU A 31 5.07 17.82 -4.78
C GLU A 31 6.44 17.90 -4.09
N LYS A 32 6.45 17.54 -2.79
CA LYS A 32 7.68 17.56 -1.97
C LYS A 32 8.54 16.31 -2.15
N GLN A 33 8.05 15.30 -2.85
CA GLN A 33 8.67 13.97 -2.95
C GLN A 33 9.05 13.40 -1.59
N LYS A 34 8.12 13.44 -0.65
CA LYS A 34 8.38 13.08 0.74
C LYS A 34 7.32 12.14 1.29
N ILE A 35 7.77 11.14 2.03
CA ILE A 35 6.92 10.32 2.87
C ILE A 35 6.42 11.19 4.04
N LEU A 36 5.10 11.25 4.24
CA LEU A 36 4.49 11.98 5.34
C LEU A 36 4.17 11.06 6.51
N LYS A 37 3.60 9.90 6.22
CA LYS A 37 3.23 8.88 7.22
C LYS A 37 3.44 7.49 6.63
N ILE A 38 3.77 6.54 7.47
CA ILE A 38 3.81 5.11 7.16
C ILE A 38 3.23 4.31 8.32
N GLY A 39 2.80 3.10 8.05
CA GLY A 39 2.37 2.18 9.08
C GLY A 39 1.93 0.85 8.52
N SER A 40 1.40 0.02 9.38
CA SER A 40 0.83 -1.28 9.02
C SER A 40 -0.43 -1.56 9.82
N LEU A 41 -1.31 -2.38 9.23
CA LEU A 41 -2.45 -3.00 9.89
C LEU A 41 -2.14 -4.50 9.95
N TYR A 42 -2.23 -5.09 11.13
CA TYR A 42 -1.95 -6.50 11.34
C TYR A 42 -3.24 -7.24 11.69
N ALA A 43 -3.58 -8.27 10.93
CA ALA A 43 -4.82 -9.00 11.09
C ALA A 43 -5.01 -9.58 12.51
N GLY A 44 -3.92 -9.98 13.16
CA GLY A 44 -3.91 -10.51 14.52
C GLY A 44 -4.34 -9.52 15.60
N ASP A 45 -4.37 -8.21 15.31
CA ASP A 45 -4.80 -7.19 16.26
C ASP A 45 -6.34 -7.04 16.34
N TYR A 46 -7.08 -7.73 15.47
CA TYR A 46 -8.53 -7.58 15.33
C TYR A 46 -9.27 -8.86 15.70
N SER A 47 -10.41 -8.75 16.36
CA SER A 47 -11.19 -9.86 16.86
C SER A 47 -11.95 -10.64 15.78
N CYS A 48 -12.17 -10.04 14.59
CA CYS A 48 -12.77 -10.70 13.44
C CYS A 48 -12.34 -10.05 12.12
N GLN A 49 -12.55 -10.76 11.02
CA GLN A 49 -12.22 -10.32 9.69
C GLN A 49 -12.86 -8.97 9.32
N PHE A 50 -14.09 -8.73 9.77
CA PHE A 50 -14.80 -7.49 9.49
C PHE A 50 -14.15 -6.29 10.19
N HIS A 51 -13.72 -6.45 11.44
CA HIS A 51 -12.99 -5.39 12.15
C HIS A 51 -11.63 -5.09 11.49
N TYR A 52 -10.98 -6.11 10.94
CA TYR A 52 -9.75 -5.89 10.14
C TYR A 52 -10.04 -5.14 8.84
N TRP A 53 -11.17 -5.42 8.18
CA TRP A 53 -11.60 -4.64 7.01
C TRP A 53 -11.96 -3.21 7.37
N ASP A 54 -12.72 -3.00 8.45
CA ASP A 54 -13.08 -1.67 8.96
C ASP A 54 -11.84 -0.84 9.24
N ALA A 55 -10.77 -1.43 9.78
CA ALA A 55 -9.51 -0.72 10.02
C ALA A 55 -8.89 -0.13 8.75
N HIS A 56 -9.07 -0.77 7.58
CA HIS A 56 -8.63 -0.20 6.31
C HIS A 56 -9.50 1.00 5.90
N ILE A 57 -10.78 0.95 6.20
CA ILE A 57 -11.70 2.04 5.94
C ILE A 57 -11.41 3.23 6.85
N ASP A 58 -11.20 2.97 8.14
CA ASP A 58 -10.80 3.98 9.13
C ASP A 58 -9.47 4.64 8.73
N LEU A 59 -8.52 3.86 8.20
CA LEU A 59 -7.28 4.40 7.67
C LEU A 59 -7.54 5.38 6.51
N ILE A 60 -8.38 5.02 5.54
CA ILE A 60 -8.73 5.89 4.41
C ILE A 60 -9.41 7.16 4.93
N ASP A 61 -10.37 7.04 5.86
CA ASP A 61 -11.08 8.16 6.45
C ASP A 61 -10.14 9.09 7.25
N SER A 62 -9.16 8.54 7.95
CA SER A 62 -8.15 9.31 8.67
C SER A 62 -7.27 10.17 7.76
N MET A 63 -7.28 9.89 6.45
CA MET A 63 -6.53 10.63 5.43
C MET A 63 -7.42 11.60 4.62
N GLU A 64 -8.71 11.74 4.95
CA GLU A 64 -9.67 12.58 4.22
C GLU A 64 -9.17 14.02 4.03
N GLY A 65 -8.55 14.62 5.04
CA GLY A 65 -8.00 15.99 4.97
C GLY A 65 -6.90 16.19 3.91
N TYR A 66 -6.34 15.13 3.38
CA TYR A 66 -5.35 15.15 2.28
C TYR A 66 -6.01 14.95 0.91
N HIS A 67 -7.23 14.42 0.83
CA HIS A 67 -7.89 14.00 -0.40
C HIS A 67 -6.96 13.20 -1.33
N PRO A 68 -6.31 12.12 -0.84
CA PRO A 68 -5.28 11.44 -1.60
C PRO A 68 -5.86 10.67 -2.79
N ASP A 69 -5.07 10.54 -3.86
CA ASP A 69 -5.26 9.43 -4.79
C ASP A 69 -4.87 8.14 -4.05
N VAL A 70 -5.66 7.07 -4.22
CA VAL A 70 -5.40 5.79 -3.56
C VAL A 70 -4.75 4.84 -4.55
N VAL A 71 -3.63 4.26 -4.17
CA VAL A 71 -2.89 3.27 -4.96
C VAL A 71 -2.85 1.96 -4.20
N ILE A 72 -3.18 0.87 -4.86
CA ILE A 72 -3.14 -0.47 -4.27
C ILE A 72 -2.32 -1.43 -5.13
N GLU A 73 -1.59 -2.34 -4.47
CA GLU A 73 -0.99 -3.48 -5.15
C GLU A 73 -2.09 -4.42 -5.63
N ASP A 74 -1.98 -4.87 -6.88
CA ASP A 74 -2.91 -5.82 -7.47
C ASP A 74 -2.63 -7.25 -6.99
N TYR A 75 -3.70 -8.01 -6.79
CA TYR A 75 -3.59 -9.42 -6.47
C TYR A 75 -3.61 -10.24 -7.75
N LEU A 76 -2.52 -10.94 -8.01
CA LEU A 76 -2.39 -11.83 -9.17
C LEU A 76 -2.37 -13.29 -8.73
N LEU A 77 -3.21 -14.10 -9.38
CA LEU A 77 -3.14 -15.56 -9.26
C LEU A 77 -1.98 -16.06 -10.11
N TYR A 78 -0.96 -16.60 -9.48
CA TYR A 78 0.14 -17.26 -10.17
C TYR A 78 -0.18 -18.74 -10.35
N GLY A 79 -0.03 -19.27 -11.58
CA GLY A 79 -0.42 -20.63 -11.93
C GLY A 79 0.22 -21.73 -11.07
N ASP A 80 1.47 -21.52 -10.65
CA ASP A 80 2.24 -22.44 -9.78
C ASP A 80 1.79 -22.41 -8.30
N ARG A 81 1.02 -21.40 -7.91
CA ARG A 81 0.47 -21.22 -6.55
C ARG A 81 -1.06 -21.18 -6.50
N ALA A 82 -1.72 -21.41 -7.62
CA ALA A 82 -3.16 -21.25 -7.75
C ALA A 82 -3.93 -22.09 -6.72
N GLU A 83 -3.54 -23.35 -6.51
CA GLU A 83 -4.20 -24.23 -5.54
C GLU A 83 -4.10 -23.70 -4.10
N ALA A 84 -2.92 -23.29 -3.67
CA ALA A 84 -2.71 -22.72 -2.34
C ALA A 84 -3.50 -21.40 -2.17
N GLN A 85 -3.54 -20.57 -3.23
CA GLN A 85 -4.28 -19.31 -3.22
C GLN A 85 -5.80 -19.52 -3.16
N VAL A 86 -6.34 -20.50 -3.85
CA VAL A 86 -7.77 -20.87 -3.77
C VAL A 86 -8.10 -21.40 -2.37
N ASN A 87 -7.24 -22.22 -1.79
CA ASN A 87 -7.41 -22.74 -0.44
C ASN A 87 -7.35 -21.67 0.66
N SER A 88 -6.73 -20.51 0.40
CA SER A 88 -6.74 -19.35 1.31
C SER A 88 -8.07 -18.58 1.35
N ARG A 89 -9.15 -19.12 0.75
CA ARG A 89 -10.48 -18.51 0.65
C ARG A 89 -10.50 -17.16 -0.07
N LEU A 90 -9.45 -16.83 -0.82
CA LEU A 90 -9.33 -15.57 -1.56
C LEU A 90 -9.55 -14.32 -0.68
N GLU A 91 -9.10 -14.34 0.56
CA GLU A 91 -9.32 -13.26 1.54
C GLU A 91 -8.72 -11.92 1.05
N THR A 92 -7.55 -11.97 0.38
CA THR A 92 -6.95 -10.75 -0.19
C THR A 92 -7.80 -10.15 -1.32
N PRO A 93 -8.30 -10.90 -2.32
CA PRO A 93 -9.27 -10.38 -3.29
C PRO A 93 -10.53 -9.78 -2.67
N GLN A 94 -11.07 -10.39 -1.59
CA GLN A 94 -12.22 -9.85 -0.88
C GLN A 94 -11.90 -8.49 -0.26
N LEU A 95 -10.79 -8.38 0.45
CA LEU A 95 -10.34 -7.11 1.03
C LEU A 95 -10.13 -6.04 -0.06
N LEU A 96 -9.50 -6.39 -1.19
CA LEU A 96 -9.33 -5.49 -2.31
C LEU A 96 -10.67 -5.00 -2.88
N GLY A 97 -11.67 -5.88 -2.95
CA GLY A 97 -13.03 -5.51 -3.35
C GLY A 97 -13.65 -4.46 -2.44
N ILE A 98 -13.51 -4.65 -1.12
CA ILE A 98 -13.98 -3.71 -0.10
C ILE A 98 -13.27 -2.35 -0.23
N ILE A 99 -11.93 -2.35 -0.29
CA ILE A 99 -11.14 -1.11 -0.43
C ILE A 99 -11.55 -0.36 -1.70
N LYS A 100 -11.66 -1.05 -2.84
CA LYS A 100 -12.05 -0.45 -4.13
C LYS A 100 -13.44 0.21 -4.05
N TYR A 101 -14.40 -0.49 -3.47
CA TYR A 101 -15.77 0.00 -3.31
C TYR A 101 -15.82 1.24 -2.41
N GLU A 102 -15.15 1.20 -1.26
CA GLU A 102 -15.16 2.29 -0.30
C GLU A 102 -14.41 3.54 -0.80
N VAL A 103 -13.31 3.36 -1.53
CA VAL A 103 -12.60 4.47 -2.21
C VAL A 103 -13.50 5.12 -3.26
N TRP A 104 -14.18 4.31 -4.11
CA TRP A 104 -15.13 4.81 -5.10
C TRP A 104 -16.30 5.58 -4.46
N LYS A 105 -16.88 5.04 -3.39
CA LYS A 105 -18.00 5.64 -2.66
C LYS A 105 -17.65 7.02 -2.09
N ARG A 106 -16.40 7.25 -1.72
CA ARG A 106 -15.87 8.55 -1.26
C ARG A 106 -15.50 9.50 -2.40
N GLY A 107 -15.69 9.10 -3.66
CA GLY A 107 -15.30 9.91 -4.80
C GLY A 107 -13.78 10.08 -4.96
N LEU A 108 -12.98 9.27 -4.26
CA LEU A 108 -11.53 9.27 -4.41
C LEU A 108 -11.12 8.51 -5.67
N PHE A 109 -9.96 8.90 -6.22
CA PHE A 109 -9.38 8.19 -7.35
C PHE A 109 -8.62 6.95 -6.87
N ILE A 110 -8.82 5.80 -7.55
CA ILE A 110 -8.09 4.57 -7.27
C ILE A 110 -7.24 4.16 -8.47
N TYR A 111 -6.01 3.74 -8.18
CA TYR A 111 -5.06 3.24 -9.16
C TYR A 111 -4.49 1.89 -8.71
N ILE A 112 -4.40 0.94 -9.63
CA ILE A 112 -3.95 -0.43 -9.35
C ILE A 112 -2.59 -0.64 -10.01
N GLN A 113 -1.63 -1.19 -9.28
CA GLN A 113 -0.28 -1.46 -9.75
C GLN A 113 0.13 -2.90 -9.42
N THR A 114 0.85 -3.53 -10.33
CA THR A 114 1.40 -4.87 -10.06
C THR A 114 2.74 -4.79 -9.33
N ALA A 115 3.00 -5.76 -8.44
CA ALA A 115 4.28 -5.89 -7.74
C ALA A 115 5.46 -5.94 -8.71
N ALA A 116 5.33 -6.68 -9.82
CA ALA A 116 6.40 -6.83 -10.80
C ALA A 116 6.82 -5.51 -11.43
N GLN A 117 5.86 -4.65 -11.81
CA GLN A 117 6.14 -3.33 -12.38
C GLN A 117 6.91 -2.43 -11.41
N VAL A 118 6.54 -2.51 -10.14
CA VAL A 118 7.05 -1.61 -9.10
C VAL A 118 8.39 -2.07 -8.55
N LYS A 119 8.53 -3.35 -8.17
CA LYS A 119 9.75 -3.90 -7.54
C LYS A 119 10.95 -3.91 -8.49
N THR A 120 10.71 -4.11 -9.79
CA THR A 120 11.78 -4.03 -10.79
C THR A 120 12.38 -2.63 -10.87
N ARG A 121 11.57 -1.58 -10.76
CA ARG A 121 12.01 -0.19 -10.90
C ARG A 121 12.48 0.44 -9.59
N TRP A 122 11.95 -0.02 -8.45
CA TRP A 122 12.19 0.56 -7.13
C TRP A 122 12.70 -0.49 -6.13
N ASN A 123 13.78 -1.21 -6.53
CA ASN A 123 14.42 -2.16 -5.62
C ASN A 123 15.14 -1.43 -4.45
N ASN A 124 15.55 -2.20 -3.43
CA ASN A 124 16.16 -1.63 -2.23
C ASN A 124 17.39 -0.78 -2.53
N ASN A 125 18.25 -1.17 -3.46
CA ASN A 125 19.47 -0.43 -3.79
C ASN A 125 19.12 0.97 -4.35
N ILE A 126 18.09 1.07 -5.19
CA ILE A 126 17.63 2.34 -5.75
C ILE A 126 17.03 3.21 -4.63
N LEU A 127 16.23 2.64 -3.72
CA LEU A 127 15.66 3.38 -2.60
C LEU A 127 16.74 3.88 -1.63
N ILE A 128 17.78 3.09 -1.37
CA ILE A 128 18.95 3.50 -0.57
C ILE A 128 19.70 4.63 -1.26
N HIS A 129 20.01 4.47 -2.55
CA HIS A 129 20.71 5.51 -3.33
C HIS A 129 19.94 6.85 -3.36
N LYS A 130 18.62 6.80 -3.35
CA LYS A 130 17.77 7.98 -3.30
C LYS A 130 17.51 8.50 -1.88
N ASN A 131 18.15 7.93 -0.86
CA ASN A 131 17.97 8.26 0.56
C ASN A 131 16.50 8.15 1.04
N VAL A 132 15.71 7.27 0.41
CA VAL A 132 14.32 6.97 0.84
C VAL A 132 14.35 6.04 2.04
N ILE A 133 15.24 5.04 2.00
CA ILE A 133 15.47 4.08 3.07
C ILE A 133 16.94 4.02 3.44
N GLN A 134 17.23 3.59 4.66
CA GLN A 134 18.58 3.29 5.13
C GLN A 134 18.66 1.80 5.48
N LYS A 135 19.85 1.21 5.33
CA LYS A 135 20.11 -0.18 5.71
C LYS A 135 20.84 -0.20 7.05
N GLU A 136 20.25 -0.87 8.03
CA GLU A 136 20.82 -1.07 9.37
C GLU A 136 20.92 -2.56 9.67
N GLY A 137 22.10 -3.13 9.44
CA GLY A 137 22.30 -4.58 9.51
C GLY A 137 21.46 -5.33 8.48
N LEU A 138 20.55 -6.19 8.96
CA LEU A 138 19.59 -6.93 8.13
C LEU A 138 18.27 -6.18 7.91
N ASN A 139 18.07 -5.04 8.57
CA ASN A 139 16.81 -4.30 8.53
C ASN A 139 16.92 -3.08 7.61
N HIS A 140 15.74 -2.56 7.22
CA HIS A 140 15.61 -1.26 6.58
C HIS A 140 14.88 -0.30 7.51
N THR A 141 15.29 0.97 7.47
CA THR A 141 14.66 2.05 8.25
C THR A 141 14.25 3.20 7.33
N ILE A 142 13.19 3.92 7.75
CA ILE A 142 12.74 5.17 7.16
C ILE A 142 12.72 6.19 8.28
N ALA A 143 13.52 7.25 8.14
CA ALA A 143 13.69 8.28 9.18
C ALA A 143 13.99 7.68 10.57
N GLY A 144 14.86 6.66 10.61
CA GLY A 144 15.24 5.97 11.85
C GLY A 144 14.23 4.95 12.39
N THR A 145 13.07 4.79 11.75
CA THR A 145 12.06 3.79 12.15
C THR A 145 12.22 2.52 11.33
N LYS A 146 12.35 1.36 11.99
CA LYS A 146 12.38 0.05 11.33
C LYS A 146 11.07 -0.20 10.61
N VAL A 147 11.14 -0.68 9.36
CA VAL A 147 9.99 -0.96 8.52
C VAL A 147 9.95 -2.41 8.04
N SER A 148 8.73 -2.93 7.87
CA SER A 148 8.48 -4.26 7.29
C SER A 148 8.53 -4.21 5.76
N ASP A 149 8.59 -5.38 5.12
CA ASP A 149 8.54 -5.49 3.67
C ASP A 149 7.23 -4.92 3.09
N HIS A 150 6.08 -5.12 3.76
CA HIS A 150 4.80 -4.54 3.35
C HIS A 150 4.81 -3.00 3.37
N ILE A 151 5.43 -2.39 4.40
CA ILE A 151 5.60 -0.93 4.41
C ILE A 151 6.52 -0.49 3.26
N LEU A 152 7.62 -1.21 3.01
CA LEU A 152 8.51 -0.92 1.89
C LEU A 152 7.80 -1.04 0.54
N ASP A 153 6.95 -2.03 0.36
CA ASP A 153 6.18 -2.22 -0.87
C ASP A 153 5.19 -1.08 -1.07
N SER A 154 4.47 -0.65 -0.03
CA SER A 154 3.59 0.52 -0.11
C SER A 154 4.37 1.81 -0.48
N VAL A 155 5.57 2.00 0.06
CA VAL A 155 6.46 3.13 -0.31
C VAL A 155 6.86 3.06 -1.78
N ARG A 156 7.22 1.88 -2.28
CA ARG A 156 7.54 1.66 -3.71
C ARG A 156 6.37 2.03 -4.60
N HIS A 157 5.15 1.59 -4.24
CA HIS A 157 3.92 1.91 -4.96
C HIS A 157 3.64 3.42 -4.99
N ALA A 158 3.81 4.12 -3.87
CA ALA A 158 3.65 5.57 -3.79
C ALA A 158 4.63 6.31 -4.71
N ILE A 159 5.91 5.96 -4.67
CA ILE A 159 6.94 6.59 -5.50
C ILE A 159 6.71 6.28 -6.99
N HIS A 160 6.35 5.05 -7.33
CA HIS A 160 6.05 4.65 -8.69
C HIS A 160 4.88 5.45 -9.25
N TYR A 161 3.79 5.56 -8.50
CA TYR A 161 2.63 6.38 -8.88
C TYR A 161 3.02 7.84 -9.08
N SER A 162 3.72 8.44 -8.13
CA SER A 162 4.19 9.82 -8.21
C SER A 162 5.03 10.09 -9.45
N THR A 163 5.82 9.11 -9.88
CA THR A 163 6.77 9.28 -10.99
C THR A 163 6.12 9.07 -12.36
N TYR A 164 5.24 8.08 -12.49
CA TYR A 164 4.78 7.60 -13.81
C TYR A 164 3.28 7.77 -14.06
N ASN A 165 2.48 7.81 -13.02
CA ASN A 165 1.02 7.70 -13.15
C ASN A 165 0.27 8.93 -12.65
N SER A 166 0.84 9.70 -11.72
CA SER A 166 0.21 10.91 -11.21
C SER A 166 0.04 11.94 -12.33
N LYS A 167 -1.15 12.54 -12.38
CA LYS A 167 -1.44 13.69 -13.23
C LYS A 167 -1.17 15.03 -12.53
N TYR A 168 -0.74 14.98 -11.27
CA TYR A 168 -0.37 16.18 -10.53
C TYR A 168 0.83 16.86 -11.22
N LYS A 169 0.63 18.08 -11.71
CA LYS A 169 1.71 18.87 -12.31
C LYS A 169 2.34 19.68 -11.21
N ARG A 170 3.64 19.48 -11.00
CA ARG A 170 4.44 20.36 -10.13
C ARG A 170 4.41 21.77 -10.73
N ARG A 171 4.01 22.72 -9.93
CA ARG A 171 4.09 24.14 -10.27
C ARG A 171 5.48 24.67 -10.00
#